data_b3e17db80e7d2c37e7b67d6f26802ab2
#
_entry.id   b3e17db80e7d2c37e7b67d6f26802ab2
#
_cell.length_a   1.000
_cell.length_b   1.000
_cell.length_c   1.000
_cell.angle_alpha   90.00
_cell.angle_beta   90.00
_cell.angle_gamma   90.00
#
_symmetry.space_group_name_H-M   'P 1'
#
loop_
_entity.id
_entity.type
_entity.pdbx_description
1 polymer ?
#
loop_
_entity_poly.entity_id
_entity_poly.type
_entity_poly.pdbx_seq_one_letter_code
_entity_poly.pdbx_strand_id
1 'polypeptide(L)'
;MTKYEFNINYYMYVKLTDFGKEKIIEKHGYDYFKHCIENHLQPDGYYQLQAHTVMNLLGEYLYCGNRDKPFDLNVYFTDEDLKGPVGTWSNYSSTMMECSECKKHVPYHRYTFCPHCGSKNKME
;
A
#
# COMPACT_ATOMS: atom_id res chain seq x y z
N MET A 1 15.10 -0.44 -22.55
CA MET A 1 14.32 0.29 -21.51
C MET A 1 14.49 -0.40 -20.17
N THR A 2 14.86 0.34 -19.15
CA THR A 2 15.01 -0.21 -17.81
C THR A 2 13.65 -0.24 -17.11
N LYS A 3 13.32 -1.36 -16.49
CA LYS A 3 12.08 -1.52 -15.73
C LYS A 3 12.41 -1.59 -14.24
N TYR A 4 11.59 -0.92 -13.45
CA TYR A 4 11.69 -0.96 -11.99
C TYR A 4 10.47 -1.69 -11.43
N GLU A 5 10.70 -2.65 -10.54
CA GLU A 5 9.61 -3.33 -9.87
C GLU A 5 8.95 -2.42 -8.84
N PHE A 6 7.62 -2.43 -8.82
CA PHE A 6 6.84 -1.75 -7.81
C PHE A 6 5.62 -2.62 -7.47
N ASN A 7 5.51 -2.98 -6.21
CA ASN A 7 4.38 -3.78 -5.73
C ASN A 7 3.30 -2.83 -5.19
N ILE A 8 2.05 -3.04 -5.57
CA ILE A 8 0.94 -2.19 -5.12
C ILE A 8 0.70 -2.24 -3.62
N ASN A 9 1.31 -3.20 -2.92
CA ASN A 9 1.31 -3.23 -1.45
C ASN A 9 2.38 -2.33 -0.82
N TYR A 10 3.30 -1.78 -1.62
CA TYR A 10 4.32 -0.87 -1.10
C TYR A 10 3.68 0.46 -0.73
N TYR A 11 4.32 1.16 0.22
CA TYR A 11 3.84 2.44 0.68
C TYR A 11 4.21 3.56 -0.27
N MET A 12 3.30 4.52 -0.39
CA MET A 12 3.54 5.79 -1.04
C MET A 12 3.15 6.91 -0.10
N TYR A 13 3.75 8.07 -0.28
CA TYR A 13 3.50 9.25 0.52
C TYR A 13 2.67 10.22 -0.31
N VAL A 14 1.49 10.54 0.18
CA VAL A 14 0.55 11.44 -0.50
C VAL A 14 0.13 12.55 0.46
N LYS A 15 -0.02 13.76 -0.06
CA LYS A 15 -0.53 14.89 0.70
C LYS A 15 -2.00 15.07 0.33
N LEU A 16 -2.89 14.63 1.21
CA LEU A 16 -4.32 14.70 0.97
C LEU A 16 -4.79 16.16 0.95
N THR A 17 -5.65 16.47 -0.01
CA THR A 17 -6.36 17.75 -0.05
C THR A 17 -7.61 17.66 0.81
N ASP A 18 -8.22 18.80 1.10
CA ASP A 18 -9.50 18.83 1.82
C ASP A 18 -10.57 18.04 1.07
N PHE A 19 -10.56 18.14 -0.26
CA PHE A 19 -11.45 17.36 -1.12
C PHE A 19 -11.24 15.86 -0.94
N GLY A 20 -9.97 15.41 -0.93
CA GLY A 20 -9.65 13.99 -0.74
C GLY A 20 -10.11 13.47 0.61
N LYS A 21 -9.84 14.22 1.67
CA LYS A 21 -10.29 13.85 3.03
C LYS A 21 -11.81 13.76 3.11
N GLU A 22 -12.50 14.74 2.55
CA GLU A 22 -13.96 14.79 2.53
C GLU A 22 -14.54 13.58 1.81
N LYS A 23 -13.98 13.18 0.68
CA LYS A 23 -14.48 12.05 -0.09
C LYS A 23 -14.26 10.71 0.62
N ILE A 24 -13.16 10.55 1.34
CA ILE A 24 -12.95 9.36 2.16
C ILE A 24 -13.99 9.29 3.28
N ILE A 25 -14.23 10.40 3.96
CA ILE A 25 -15.21 10.48 5.05
C ILE A 25 -16.62 10.21 4.52
N GLU A 26 -16.96 10.78 3.37
CA GLU A 26 -18.27 10.61 2.73
C GLU A 26 -18.55 9.15 2.39
N LYS A 27 -17.55 8.41 1.88
CA LYS A 27 -17.71 7.01 1.47
C LYS A 27 -17.63 6.02 2.61
N HIS A 28 -16.73 6.24 3.55
CA HIS A 28 -16.38 5.24 4.57
C HIS A 28 -16.69 5.68 5.99
N GLY A 29 -17.03 6.96 6.18
CA GLY A 29 -17.35 7.51 7.48
C GLY A 29 -16.15 8.14 8.18
N TYR A 30 -16.44 9.02 9.13
CA TYR A 30 -15.41 9.74 9.89
C TYR A 30 -14.58 8.81 10.76
N ASP A 31 -15.20 7.80 11.36
CA ASP A 31 -14.50 6.83 12.21
C ASP A 31 -13.46 6.04 11.43
N TYR A 32 -13.79 5.64 10.21
CA TYR A 32 -12.85 4.97 9.31
C TYR A 32 -11.66 5.88 9.03
N PHE A 33 -11.91 7.13 8.66
CA PHE A 33 -10.85 8.09 8.37
C PHE A 33 -9.95 8.26 9.58
N LYS A 34 -10.51 8.49 10.75
CA LYS A 34 -9.77 8.71 11.98
C LYS A 34 -8.88 7.52 12.35
N HIS A 35 -9.40 6.30 12.25
CA HIS A 35 -8.69 5.11 12.71
C HIS A 35 -7.80 4.47 11.65
N CYS A 36 -8.14 4.59 10.37
CA CYS A 36 -7.44 3.89 9.30
C CYS A 36 -6.56 4.80 8.43
N ILE A 37 -6.81 6.09 8.42
CA ILE A 37 -6.08 7.04 7.57
C ILE A 37 -5.24 8.01 8.41
N GLU A 38 -5.87 8.70 9.35
CA GLU A 38 -5.21 9.75 10.13
C GLU A 38 -4.02 9.22 10.96
N ASN A 39 -4.05 7.95 11.36
CA ASN A 39 -2.94 7.30 12.07
C ASN A 39 -1.66 7.22 11.24
N HIS A 40 -1.75 7.35 9.93
CA HIS A 40 -0.62 7.28 9.01
C HIS A 40 -0.08 8.66 8.63
N LEU A 41 -0.58 9.71 9.27
CA LEU A 41 -0.10 11.07 9.04
C LEU A 41 1.32 11.23 9.57
N GLN A 42 2.23 11.69 8.70
CA GLN A 42 3.62 11.97 9.05
C GLN A 42 3.79 13.44 9.48
N PRO A 43 4.87 13.77 10.20
CA PRO A 43 5.09 15.14 10.66
C PRO A 43 5.17 16.19 9.54
N ASP A 44 5.52 15.78 8.32
CA ASP A 44 5.60 16.67 7.16
C ASP A 44 4.26 16.94 6.47
N GLY A 45 3.18 16.35 6.98
CA GLY A 45 1.85 16.51 6.39
C GLY A 45 1.48 15.48 5.33
N TYR A 46 2.39 14.56 5.00
CA TYR A 46 2.13 13.46 4.07
C TYR A 46 1.59 12.25 4.81
N TYR A 47 0.74 11.49 4.14
CA TYR A 47 0.20 10.24 4.67
C TYR A 47 0.95 9.07 4.04
N GLN A 48 1.45 8.16 4.87
CA GLN A 48 2.07 6.92 4.42
C GLN A 48 0.99 5.86 4.26
N LEU A 49 0.60 5.59 3.02
CA LEU A 49 -0.47 4.63 2.71
C LEU A 49 0.02 3.64 1.65
N GLN A 50 -0.49 2.42 1.71
CA GLN A 50 -0.22 1.47 0.65
C GLN A 50 -0.80 1.96 -0.67
N ALA A 51 -0.08 1.73 -1.78
CA ALA A 51 -0.49 2.23 -3.08
C ALA A 51 -1.90 1.76 -3.47
N HIS A 52 -2.22 0.48 -3.23
CA HIS A 52 -3.55 -0.04 -3.54
C HIS A 52 -4.66 0.63 -2.73
N THR A 53 -4.36 1.05 -1.50
CA THR A 53 -5.31 1.77 -0.65
C THR A 53 -5.63 3.14 -1.25
N VAL A 54 -4.60 3.87 -1.69
CA VAL A 54 -4.77 5.17 -2.35
C VAL A 54 -5.59 5.02 -3.63
N MET A 55 -5.27 4.04 -4.45
CA MET A 55 -5.99 3.77 -5.69
C MET A 55 -7.46 3.41 -5.45
N ASN A 56 -7.70 2.57 -4.44
CA ASN A 56 -9.06 2.12 -4.11
C ASN A 56 -9.93 3.24 -3.56
N LEU A 57 -9.37 4.08 -2.68
CA LEU A 57 -10.12 5.16 -2.04
C LEU A 57 -10.32 6.37 -2.96
N LEU A 58 -9.33 6.72 -3.77
CA LEU A 58 -9.25 8.01 -4.45
C LEU A 58 -9.06 7.91 -5.95
N GLY A 59 -8.88 6.71 -6.50
CA GLY A 59 -8.59 6.52 -7.93
C GLY A 59 -9.67 7.06 -8.84
N GLU A 60 -10.92 6.99 -8.46
CA GLU A 60 -12.04 7.45 -9.29
C GLU A 60 -12.06 8.97 -9.50
N TYR A 61 -11.34 9.73 -8.66
CA TYR A 61 -11.22 11.18 -8.79
C TYR A 61 -10.01 11.61 -9.62
N LEU A 62 -9.22 10.65 -10.09
CA LEU A 62 -8.00 10.91 -10.86
C LEU A 62 -8.30 10.79 -12.35
N TYR A 63 -8.98 11.75 -12.91
CA TYR A 63 -9.25 11.79 -14.34
C TYR A 63 -8.88 13.14 -14.93
N CYS A 64 -8.57 13.12 -16.22
CA CYS A 64 -8.19 14.32 -16.94
C CYS A 64 -9.34 15.33 -16.93
N GLY A 65 -9.03 16.57 -16.54
CA GLY A 65 -10.02 17.63 -16.44
C GLY A 65 -10.68 17.80 -15.09
N ASN A 66 -10.44 16.88 -14.14
CA ASN A 66 -10.92 17.08 -12.78
C ASN A 66 -10.11 18.17 -12.10
N ARG A 67 -10.76 19.25 -11.71
CA ARG A 67 -10.12 20.38 -11.00
C ARG A 67 -9.89 20.08 -9.53
N ASP A 68 -10.73 19.23 -8.94
CA ASP A 68 -10.65 18.88 -7.53
C ASP A 68 -9.79 17.62 -7.39
N LYS A 69 -8.54 17.82 -7.02
CA LYS A 69 -7.61 16.70 -6.84
C LYS A 69 -7.73 16.14 -5.43
N PRO A 70 -7.76 14.80 -5.28
CA PRO A 70 -7.86 14.17 -3.96
C PRO A 70 -6.57 14.27 -3.15
N PHE A 71 -5.43 14.46 -3.82
CA PHE A 71 -4.14 14.68 -3.18
C PHE A 71 -3.25 15.48 -4.12
N ASP A 72 -2.15 16.02 -3.57
CA ASP A 72 -1.16 16.74 -4.36
C ASP A 72 -0.62 15.81 -5.45
N LEU A 73 -0.45 16.33 -6.67
CA LEU A 73 -0.01 15.54 -7.82
C LEU A 73 1.40 14.97 -7.65
N ASN A 74 2.22 15.58 -6.79
CA ASN A 74 3.54 15.07 -6.49
C ASN A 74 3.43 14.08 -5.32
N VAL A 75 3.72 12.83 -5.59
CA VAL A 75 3.76 11.77 -4.60
C VAL A 75 5.20 11.31 -4.43
N TYR A 76 5.52 10.73 -3.28
CA TYR A 76 6.87 10.31 -2.97
C TYR A 76 6.94 8.85 -2.59
N PHE A 77 8.06 8.25 -2.89
CA PHE A 77 8.44 6.92 -2.45
C PHE A 77 9.79 7.02 -1.78
N THR A 78 10.02 6.24 -0.75
CA THR A 78 11.34 6.14 -0.13
C THR A 78 12.10 4.96 -0.72
N ASP A 79 13.44 4.98 -0.63
CA ASP A 79 14.26 3.86 -1.09
C ASP A 79 13.90 2.56 -0.37
N GLU A 80 13.62 2.66 0.93
CA GLU A 80 13.24 1.50 1.74
C GLU A 80 11.89 0.92 1.29
N ASP A 81 10.92 1.78 1.01
CA ASP A 81 9.59 1.36 0.55
C ASP A 81 9.66 0.73 -0.84
N LEU A 82 10.52 1.26 -1.71
CA LEU A 82 10.68 0.71 -3.06
C LEU A 82 11.34 -0.66 -3.05
N LYS A 83 12.19 -0.94 -2.06
CA LYS A 83 12.74 -2.28 -1.86
C LYS A 83 11.70 -3.23 -1.31
N GLY A 84 10.69 -2.69 -0.63
CA GLY A 84 9.65 -3.44 0.03
C GLY A 84 10.17 -4.25 1.21
N PRO A 85 9.27 -4.81 2.02
CA PRO A 85 9.68 -5.74 3.06
C PRO A 85 10.30 -6.98 2.41
N VAL A 86 11.41 -7.44 2.97
CA VAL A 86 12.11 -8.65 2.52
C VAL A 86 11.92 -9.72 3.57
N GLY A 87 11.48 -10.89 3.14
CA GLY A 87 11.25 -12.00 4.03
C GLY A 87 11.65 -13.32 3.39
N THR A 88 11.28 -14.41 4.03
CA THR A 88 11.50 -15.77 3.55
C THR A 88 10.23 -16.58 3.63
N TRP A 89 10.13 -17.56 2.76
CA TRP A 89 9.11 -18.59 2.83
C TRP A 89 9.68 -19.76 3.62
N SER A 90 8.95 -20.25 4.58
CA SER A 90 9.28 -21.49 5.28
C SER A 90 8.17 -22.53 5.09
N ASN A 91 8.55 -23.79 5.13
CA ASN A 91 7.57 -24.86 5.02
C ASN A 91 6.74 -24.94 6.30
N TYR A 92 5.43 -24.75 6.16
CA TYR A 92 4.49 -24.91 7.26
C TYR A 92 3.93 -26.35 7.29
N SER A 93 3.58 -26.86 6.12
CA SER A 93 3.12 -28.23 5.95
C SER A 93 3.49 -28.72 4.56
N SER A 94 3.10 -29.94 4.20
CA SER A 94 3.36 -30.48 2.86
C SER A 94 2.68 -29.68 1.75
N THR A 95 1.66 -28.88 2.07
CA THR A 95 0.85 -28.13 1.10
C THR A 95 0.87 -26.61 1.31
N MET A 96 1.46 -26.15 2.43
CA MET A 96 1.41 -24.73 2.81
C MET A 96 2.79 -24.19 3.17
N MET A 97 2.99 -22.90 2.90
CA MET A 97 4.18 -22.12 3.29
C MET A 97 3.77 -21.00 4.25
N GLU A 98 4.71 -20.58 5.07
CA GLU A 98 4.54 -19.45 5.98
C GLU A 98 5.45 -18.29 5.57
N CYS A 99 4.88 -17.08 5.51
CA CYS A 99 5.63 -15.86 5.30
C CYS A 99 6.29 -15.42 6.61
N SER A 100 7.59 -15.12 6.58
CA SER A 100 8.33 -14.69 7.77
C SER A 100 7.88 -13.33 8.31
N GLU A 101 7.31 -12.48 7.46
CA GLU A 101 6.93 -11.12 7.82
C GLU A 101 5.54 -11.02 8.42
N CYS A 102 4.53 -11.60 7.78
CA CYS A 102 3.15 -11.50 8.27
C CYS A 102 2.65 -12.75 8.98
N LYS A 103 3.43 -13.84 8.94
CA LYS A 103 3.11 -15.13 9.58
C LYS A 103 1.86 -15.81 9.02
N LYS A 104 1.34 -15.35 7.90
CA LYS A 104 0.21 -16.00 7.24
C LYS A 104 0.67 -17.14 6.35
N HIS A 105 -0.21 -18.12 6.19
CA HIS A 105 0.08 -19.31 5.40
C HIS A 105 -0.55 -19.20 4.02
N VAL A 106 0.17 -19.69 3.02
CA VAL A 106 -0.30 -19.71 1.64
C VAL A 106 -0.07 -21.10 1.05
N PRO A 107 -0.85 -21.50 0.02
CA PRO A 107 -0.60 -22.78 -0.67
C PRO A 107 0.83 -22.81 -1.23
N TYR A 108 1.43 -23.99 -1.22
CA TYR A 108 2.77 -24.17 -1.74
C TYR A 108 2.80 -23.80 -3.23
N HIS A 109 3.44 -22.69 -3.54
CA HIS A 109 3.50 -22.13 -4.88
C HIS A 109 4.71 -21.21 -5.00
N ARG A 110 5.10 -20.90 -6.22
CA ARG A 110 6.24 -20.00 -6.47
C ARG A 110 5.80 -18.53 -6.41
N TYR A 111 5.54 -18.06 -5.20
CA TYR A 111 5.27 -16.64 -5.01
C TYR A 111 6.59 -15.88 -4.81
N THR A 112 6.82 -14.86 -5.62
CA THR A 112 7.91 -13.89 -5.39
C THR A 112 7.53 -12.93 -4.28
N PHE A 113 6.26 -12.54 -4.25
CA PHE A 113 5.73 -11.62 -3.23
C PHE A 113 4.64 -12.32 -2.42
N CYS A 114 4.62 -12.03 -1.12
CA CYS A 114 3.55 -12.51 -0.27
C CYS A 114 2.22 -11.85 -0.67
N PRO A 115 1.15 -12.62 -0.99
CA PRO A 115 -0.13 -12.03 -1.37
C PRO A 115 -0.85 -11.30 -0.23
N HIS A 116 -0.40 -11.49 1.02
CA HIS A 116 -1.02 -10.87 2.19
C HIS A 116 -0.35 -9.57 2.61
N CYS A 117 0.98 -9.52 2.64
CA CYS A 117 1.72 -8.35 3.12
C CYS A 117 2.58 -7.68 2.06
N GLY A 118 2.76 -8.29 0.90
CA GLY A 118 3.55 -7.74 -0.18
C GLY A 118 5.06 -7.88 -0.03
N SER A 119 5.55 -8.59 1.01
CA SER A 119 6.98 -8.79 1.18
C SER A 119 7.57 -9.61 0.03
N LYS A 120 8.77 -9.24 -0.40
CA LYS A 120 9.52 -10.00 -1.40
C LYS A 120 10.27 -11.13 -0.69
N ASN A 121 9.80 -12.35 -0.86
CA ASN A 121 10.29 -13.50 -0.12
C ASN A 121 11.16 -14.40 -0.98
N LYS A 122 12.20 -14.96 -0.35
CA LYS A 122 13.04 -15.99 -0.94
C LYS A 122 12.67 -17.34 -0.33
N MET A 123 12.76 -18.39 -1.13
CA MET A 123 12.65 -19.76 -0.62
C MET A 123 13.88 -20.13 0.18
N GLU A 124 13.65 -20.79 1.29
CA GLU A 124 14.73 -21.40 2.07
C GLU A 124 15.33 -22.61 1.34
#